data_b4bf26bf80ee75fb7b8fc1a9337fb97b
#
_entry.id   b4bf26bf80ee75fb7b8fc1a9337fb97b
#
_cell.length_a   1.000
_cell.length_b   1.000
_cell.length_c   1.000
_cell.angle_alpha   90.00
_cell.angle_beta   90.00
_cell.angle_gamma   90.00
#
_symmetry.space_group_name_H-M   'P 1'
#
loop_
_entity.id
_entity.type
_entity.pdbx_description
1 polymer ?
#
loop_
_entity_poly.entity_id
_entity_poly.type
_entity_poly.pdbx_seq_one_letter_code
_entity_poly.pdbx_strand_id
1 'polypeptide(L)'
;MAACGARAATGDAGDRSGLVIAWAKAVEIGYYPRMIDALYSLSGFGVGLLVGMTGVGGGSLMTPLLILLFGIHPATAVGTDLLYAAATKTGGCLVHGLARSIEWPVVRRLATGSIPATMVTLAVLSFMNLESQAARSLITVVLCGALLMTAGVIIFRSTIVRLYRSRFPVLDIRNIAIVTVTVGAILGVLVSISSVGAGAVGIIALIILYPQLPMARIIGSDIAHAVPLTLIAGVGHWIIGTVDWHIIGSLLAGSLPGIILGSYLTVRVPEPALRVLLAATLILVAGKLAYDHIESSSSLLTAFTRSAP
;
A
#
# COMPACT_ATOMS: atom_id res chain seq x y z
N MET A 1 14.97 -44.44 -60.21
CA MET A 1 15.92 -43.62 -60.98
C MET A 1 15.57 -42.16 -60.76
N ALA A 2 16.19 -41.51 -59.85
CA ALA A 2 16.35 -40.06 -59.79
C ALA A 2 17.27 -39.75 -58.58
N ALA A 3 18.40 -39.16 -58.87
CA ALA A 3 19.42 -38.82 -57.90
C ALA A 3 18.99 -37.60 -57.10
N CYS A 4 19.06 -37.72 -55.78
CA CYS A 4 18.85 -36.63 -54.87
C CYS A 4 20.22 -36.04 -54.51
N GLY A 5 20.52 -34.84 -55.02
CA GLY A 5 21.73 -34.08 -54.71
C GLY A 5 21.65 -33.40 -53.36
N ALA A 6 22.53 -33.75 -52.46
CA ALA A 6 22.75 -33.06 -51.22
C ALA A 6 23.46 -31.72 -51.50
N ARG A 7 22.78 -30.61 -51.24
CA ARG A 7 23.40 -29.30 -51.09
C ARG A 7 23.71 -29.03 -49.63
N ALA A 8 24.95 -28.90 -49.30
CA ALA A 8 25.42 -28.42 -48.03
C ALA A 8 24.96 -26.96 -47.86
N ALA A 9 24.19 -26.70 -46.81
CA ALA A 9 23.85 -25.34 -46.40
C ALA A 9 25.02 -24.76 -45.62
N THR A 10 25.68 -23.76 -46.21
CA THR A 10 26.61 -22.86 -45.57
C THR A 10 25.81 -22.05 -44.55
N GLY A 11 26.14 -22.18 -43.27
CA GLY A 11 25.50 -21.48 -42.19
C GLY A 11 25.74 -19.97 -42.28
N ASP A 12 24.67 -19.24 -42.45
CA ASP A 12 24.64 -17.80 -42.36
C ASP A 12 24.69 -17.35 -40.92
N ALA A 13 25.70 -16.55 -40.57
CA ALA A 13 25.89 -15.99 -39.22
C ALA A 13 24.87 -14.86 -38.87
N GLY A 14 23.85 -14.66 -39.72
CA GLY A 14 22.86 -13.58 -39.61
C GLY A 14 21.64 -13.84 -38.72
N ASP A 15 21.40 -15.10 -38.30
CA ASP A 15 20.11 -15.45 -37.63
C ASP A 15 20.15 -15.52 -36.11
N ARG A 16 21.21 -15.03 -35.48
CA ARG A 16 21.24 -14.92 -34.00
C ARG A 16 20.30 -13.85 -33.47
N SER A 17 20.05 -12.80 -34.26
CA SER A 17 19.11 -11.74 -33.86
C SER A 17 17.65 -12.19 -33.96
N GLY A 18 17.29 -13.04 -34.93
CA GLY A 18 15.98 -13.63 -35.07
C GLY A 18 15.67 -14.63 -33.96
N LEU A 19 16.67 -15.42 -33.55
CA LEU A 19 16.55 -16.37 -32.44
C LEU A 19 16.43 -15.65 -31.09
N VAL A 20 17.16 -14.57 -30.88
CA VAL A 20 17.07 -13.73 -29.67
C VAL A 20 15.71 -13.03 -29.61
N ILE A 21 15.21 -12.52 -30.74
CA ILE A 21 13.88 -11.88 -30.80
C ILE A 21 12.76 -12.93 -30.65
N ALA A 22 12.92 -14.12 -31.25
CA ALA A 22 11.96 -15.22 -31.05
C ALA A 22 11.99 -15.76 -29.61
N TRP A 23 13.17 -15.81 -28.99
CA TRP A 23 13.34 -16.17 -27.58
C TRP A 23 12.75 -15.11 -26.66
N ALA A 24 12.99 -13.83 -26.94
CA ALA A 24 12.38 -12.70 -26.23
C ALA A 24 10.85 -12.73 -26.34
N LYS A 25 10.30 -12.97 -27.54
CA LYS A 25 8.85 -13.15 -27.73
C LYS A 25 8.29 -14.42 -27.07
N ALA A 26 9.01 -15.52 -27.06
CA ALA A 26 8.58 -16.77 -26.39
C ALA A 26 8.64 -16.61 -24.85
N VAL A 27 9.60 -15.86 -24.35
CA VAL A 27 9.69 -15.45 -22.95
C VAL A 27 8.55 -14.48 -22.59
N GLU A 28 8.21 -13.55 -23.49
CA GLU A 28 7.09 -12.61 -23.30
C GLU A 28 5.70 -13.29 -23.28
N ILE A 29 5.50 -14.36 -24.03
CA ILE A 29 4.17 -14.96 -24.24
C ILE A 29 3.86 -16.16 -23.34
N GLY A 30 4.83 -16.86 -22.77
CA GLY A 30 4.58 -18.14 -22.12
C GLY A 30 5.14 -18.34 -20.71
N TYR A 31 6.17 -17.63 -20.32
CA TYR A 31 6.85 -17.84 -19.03
C TYR A 31 6.68 -16.66 -18.04
N TYR A 32 6.46 -15.48 -18.57
CA TYR A 32 6.32 -14.26 -17.79
C TYR A 32 5.10 -14.23 -16.83
N PRO A 33 3.88 -14.68 -17.22
CA PRO A 33 2.72 -14.65 -16.33
C PRO A 33 2.93 -15.48 -15.07
N ARG A 34 3.50 -16.70 -15.20
CA ARG A 34 3.69 -17.61 -14.04
C ARG A 34 4.81 -17.20 -13.10
N MET A 35 5.90 -16.60 -13.61
CA MET A 35 6.97 -16.08 -12.76
C MET A 35 6.54 -14.81 -12.04
N ILE A 36 5.79 -13.94 -12.70
CA ILE A 36 5.20 -12.75 -12.09
C ILE A 36 4.25 -13.15 -10.98
N ASP A 37 3.38 -14.14 -11.20
CA ASP A 37 2.48 -14.69 -10.18
C ASP A 37 3.22 -15.21 -8.95
N ALA A 38 4.28 -15.97 -9.15
CA ALA A 38 5.11 -16.48 -8.06
C ALA A 38 5.81 -15.32 -7.30
N LEU A 39 6.28 -14.30 -8.00
CA LEU A 39 6.90 -13.13 -7.39
C LEU A 39 5.89 -12.28 -6.60
N TYR A 40 4.68 -12.08 -7.13
CA TYR A 40 3.62 -11.42 -6.39
C TYR A 40 3.23 -12.22 -5.13
N SER A 41 3.11 -13.54 -5.24
CA SER A 41 2.78 -14.39 -4.10
C SER A 41 3.90 -14.39 -3.05
N LEU A 42 5.17 -14.43 -3.47
CA LEU A 42 6.32 -14.33 -2.56
C LEU A 42 6.38 -12.96 -1.87
N SER A 43 6.13 -11.89 -2.62
CA SER A 43 6.03 -10.54 -2.08
C SER A 43 4.87 -10.40 -1.11
N GLY A 44 3.71 -10.95 -1.47
CA GLY A 44 2.55 -11.05 -0.58
C GLY A 44 2.88 -11.79 0.70
N PHE A 45 3.59 -12.93 0.63
CA PHE A 45 4.04 -13.67 1.79
C PHE A 45 4.96 -12.84 2.69
N GLY A 46 5.97 -12.17 2.13
CA GLY A 46 6.89 -11.32 2.88
C GLY A 46 6.17 -10.16 3.59
N VAL A 47 5.30 -9.45 2.87
CA VAL A 47 4.49 -8.37 3.46
C VAL A 47 3.51 -8.95 4.48
N GLY A 48 2.83 -10.05 4.17
CA GLY A 48 1.93 -10.72 5.09
C GLY A 48 2.62 -11.14 6.39
N LEU A 49 3.86 -11.66 6.30
CA LEU A 49 4.68 -12.00 7.45
C LEU A 49 4.94 -10.77 8.34
N LEU A 50 5.39 -9.66 7.75
CA LEU A 50 5.63 -8.41 8.48
C LEU A 50 4.34 -7.87 9.11
N VAL A 51 3.24 -7.92 8.39
CA VAL A 51 1.91 -7.49 8.88
C VAL A 51 1.45 -8.35 10.04
N GLY A 52 1.57 -9.67 9.91
CA GLY A 52 1.23 -10.61 10.98
C GLY A 52 2.06 -10.39 12.23
N MET A 53 3.37 -10.09 12.07
CA MET A 53 4.27 -9.79 13.18
C MET A 53 4.00 -8.45 13.86
N THR A 54 3.58 -7.43 13.11
CA THR A 54 3.47 -6.06 13.61
C THR A 54 2.06 -5.62 13.94
N GLY A 55 1.06 -6.26 13.37
CA GLY A 55 -0.34 -5.86 13.49
C GLY A 55 -0.69 -4.52 12.81
N VAL A 56 0.26 -3.89 12.14
CA VAL A 56 0.11 -2.52 11.53
C VAL A 56 -0.52 -2.61 10.15
N GLY A 57 -1.26 -3.51 9.72
CA GLY A 57 -1.94 -3.55 8.42
C GLY A 57 -1.05 -3.36 7.18
N GLY A 58 -1.22 -4.19 6.15
CA GLY A 58 -0.32 -4.33 4.99
C GLY A 58 -0.24 -3.15 4.02
N GLY A 59 -1.22 -2.24 4.04
CA GLY A 59 -1.35 -1.19 3.02
C GLY A 59 -0.16 -0.22 2.94
N SER A 60 0.59 -0.03 4.04
CA SER A 60 1.75 0.87 4.02
C SER A 60 2.98 0.31 3.30
N LEU A 61 3.05 -0.99 3.07
CA LEU A 61 4.19 -1.65 2.43
C LEU A 61 3.86 -2.16 1.03
N MET A 62 2.63 -2.59 0.78
CA MET A 62 2.27 -3.24 -0.47
C MET A 62 2.25 -2.26 -1.65
N THR A 63 1.60 -1.12 -1.53
CA THR A 63 1.57 -0.10 -2.60
C THR A 63 2.97 0.28 -3.10
N PRO A 64 3.92 0.71 -2.24
CA PRO A 64 5.25 1.08 -2.72
C PRO A 64 6.04 -0.13 -3.25
N LEU A 65 5.81 -1.32 -2.74
CA LEU A 65 6.44 -2.53 -3.25
C LEU A 65 5.97 -2.84 -4.68
N LEU A 66 4.67 -2.71 -4.96
CA LEU A 66 4.13 -2.86 -6.31
C LEU A 66 4.73 -1.84 -7.30
N ILE A 67 4.94 -0.61 -6.85
CA ILE A 67 5.54 0.43 -7.70
C ILE A 67 7.04 0.17 -7.93
N LEU A 68 7.80 -0.11 -6.86
CA LEU A 68 9.27 -0.19 -6.93
C LEU A 68 9.80 -1.50 -7.51
N LEU A 69 9.19 -2.65 -7.15
CA LEU A 69 9.67 -3.95 -7.61
C LEU A 69 9.05 -4.37 -8.94
N PHE A 70 7.80 -4.00 -9.17
CA PHE A 70 7.06 -4.46 -10.34
C PHE A 70 6.80 -3.36 -11.37
N GLY A 71 7.18 -2.11 -11.08
CA GLY A 71 6.97 -0.98 -11.99
C GLY A 71 5.51 -0.64 -12.26
N ILE A 72 4.60 -1.07 -11.39
CA ILE A 72 3.15 -0.85 -11.58
C ILE A 72 2.84 0.63 -11.44
N HIS A 73 1.94 1.11 -12.29
CA HIS A 73 1.50 2.50 -12.24
C HIS A 73 0.95 2.86 -10.84
N PRO A 74 1.31 4.01 -10.24
CA PRO A 74 0.92 4.34 -8.87
C PRO A 74 -0.58 4.25 -8.61
N ALA A 75 -1.44 4.71 -9.52
CA ALA A 75 -2.88 4.61 -9.36
C ALA A 75 -3.37 3.15 -9.29
N THR A 76 -2.81 2.26 -10.15
CA THR A 76 -3.13 0.83 -10.15
C THR A 76 -2.61 0.13 -8.90
N ALA A 77 -1.41 0.48 -8.44
CA ALA A 77 -0.85 -0.06 -7.20
C ALA A 77 -1.72 0.31 -5.99
N VAL A 78 -2.16 1.58 -5.88
CA VAL A 78 -3.04 2.06 -4.81
C VAL A 78 -4.40 1.36 -4.86
N GLY A 79 -5.07 1.32 -6.02
CA GLY A 79 -6.39 0.70 -6.15
C GLY A 79 -6.37 -0.80 -5.84
N THR A 80 -5.36 -1.50 -6.33
CA THR A 80 -5.14 -2.94 -6.09
C THR A 80 -4.87 -3.22 -4.60
N ASP A 81 -3.98 -2.41 -3.98
CA ASP A 81 -3.65 -2.56 -2.57
C ASP A 81 -4.83 -2.25 -1.64
N LEU A 82 -5.69 -1.27 -1.98
CA LEU A 82 -6.88 -0.96 -1.19
C LEU A 82 -7.84 -2.15 -1.06
N LEU A 83 -8.11 -2.86 -2.16
CA LEU A 83 -8.94 -4.08 -2.11
C LEU A 83 -8.23 -5.24 -1.42
N TYR A 84 -6.93 -5.42 -1.67
CA TYR A 84 -6.11 -6.37 -0.93
C TYR A 84 -6.14 -6.09 0.59
N ALA A 85 -5.97 -4.82 0.99
CA ALA A 85 -6.04 -4.42 2.38
C ALA A 85 -7.43 -4.62 3.00
N ALA A 86 -8.51 -4.36 2.24
CA ALA A 86 -9.87 -4.64 2.68
C ALA A 86 -10.06 -6.13 2.98
N ALA A 87 -9.61 -7.02 2.09
CA ALA A 87 -9.70 -8.46 2.27
C ALA A 87 -8.91 -8.94 3.49
N THR A 88 -7.65 -8.53 3.64
CA THR A 88 -6.78 -8.95 4.74
C THR A 88 -7.25 -8.40 6.10
N LYS A 89 -7.71 -7.16 6.15
CA LYS A 89 -8.23 -6.53 7.38
C LYS A 89 -9.58 -7.07 7.81
N THR A 90 -10.39 -7.58 6.88
CA THR A 90 -11.67 -8.24 7.23
C THR A 90 -11.42 -9.43 8.14
N GLY A 91 -10.39 -10.25 7.87
CA GLY A 91 -9.99 -11.33 8.77
C GLY A 91 -9.63 -10.84 10.17
N GLY A 92 -8.83 -9.78 10.26
CA GLY A 92 -8.48 -9.14 11.54
C GLY A 92 -9.71 -8.57 12.26
N CYS A 93 -10.63 -7.94 11.54
CA CYS A 93 -11.88 -7.39 12.09
C CYS A 93 -12.76 -8.49 12.69
N LEU A 94 -12.86 -9.65 12.04
CA LEU A 94 -13.60 -10.80 12.58
C LEU A 94 -13.02 -11.29 13.92
N VAL A 95 -11.69 -11.44 13.99
CA VAL A 95 -11.01 -11.87 15.24
C VAL A 95 -11.25 -10.86 16.37
N HIS A 96 -11.08 -9.56 16.11
CA HIS A 96 -11.33 -8.50 17.09
C HIS A 96 -12.82 -8.37 17.47
N GLY A 97 -13.73 -8.65 16.53
CA GLY A 97 -15.17 -8.70 16.78
C GLY A 97 -15.55 -9.82 17.74
N LEU A 98 -15.04 -11.03 17.50
CA LEU A 98 -15.24 -12.18 18.38
C LEU A 98 -14.65 -11.94 19.79
N ALA A 99 -13.49 -11.27 19.87
CA ALA A 99 -12.87 -10.88 21.13
C ALA A 99 -13.54 -9.69 21.83
N ARG A 100 -14.63 -9.13 21.27
CA ARG A 100 -15.34 -7.94 21.78
C ARG A 100 -14.41 -6.75 22.06
N SER A 101 -13.36 -6.60 21.24
CA SER A 101 -12.34 -5.55 21.36
C SER A 101 -12.57 -4.38 20.38
N ILE A 102 -13.80 -4.13 19.95
CA ILE A 102 -14.15 -3.03 19.04
C ILE A 102 -15.01 -2.01 19.80
N GLU A 103 -14.60 -0.76 19.79
CA GLU A 103 -15.38 0.39 20.29
C GLU A 103 -16.18 1.02 19.14
N TRP A 104 -17.38 0.50 18.92
CA TRP A 104 -18.25 0.93 17.82
C TRP A 104 -18.56 2.45 17.78
N PRO A 105 -18.68 3.17 18.93
CA PRO A 105 -18.82 4.62 18.90
C PRO A 105 -17.62 5.33 18.26
N VAL A 106 -16.40 4.85 18.48
CA VAL A 106 -15.17 5.39 17.87
C VAL A 106 -15.15 5.09 16.37
N VAL A 107 -15.45 3.85 16.00
CA VAL A 107 -15.54 3.42 14.58
C VAL A 107 -16.54 4.29 13.81
N ARG A 108 -17.73 4.51 14.37
CA ARG A 108 -18.76 5.37 13.74
C ARG A 108 -18.29 6.80 13.56
N ARG A 109 -17.64 7.41 14.57
CA ARG A 109 -17.11 8.78 14.48
C ARG A 109 -16.03 8.89 13.41
N LEU A 110 -15.10 7.94 13.33
CA LEU A 110 -14.11 7.90 12.26
C LEU A 110 -14.78 7.75 10.88
N ALA A 111 -15.74 6.84 10.75
CA ALA A 111 -16.42 6.55 9.50
C ALA A 111 -17.24 7.75 8.98
N THR A 112 -17.88 8.52 9.88
CA THR A 112 -18.61 9.74 9.49
C THR A 112 -17.71 10.81 8.88
N GLY A 113 -16.42 10.84 9.23
CA GLY A 113 -15.44 11.72 8.58
C GLY A 113 -14.84 11.08 7.33
N SER A 114 -14.38 9.83 7.45
CA SER A 114 -13.59 9.20 6.39
C SER A 114 -14.41 8.81 5.16
N ILE A 115 -15.62 8.29 5.31
CA ILE A 115 -16.42 7.85 4.18
C ILE A 115 -16.77 9.02 3.23
N PRO A 116 -17.34 10.15 3.70
CA PRO A 116 -17.59 11.28 2.82
C PRO A 116 -16.31 11.84 2.17
N ALA A 117 -15.23 11.94 2.96
CA ALA A 117 -13.95 12.42 2.45
C ALA A 117 -13.38 11.49 1.36
N THR A 118 -13.47 10.17 1.54
CA THR A 118 -13.11 9.18 0.53
C THR A 118 -13.95 9.34 -0.73
N MET A 119 -15.27 9.48 -0.62
CA MET A 119 -16.15 9.65 -1.77
C MET A 119 -15.82 10.93 -2.55
N VAL A 120 -15.57 12.04 -1.86
CA VAL A 120 -15.14 13.30 -2.50
C VAL A 120 -13.79 13.12 -3.18
N THR A 121 -12.83 12.47 -2.52
CA THR A 121 -11.50 12.20 -3.11
C THR A 121 -11.60 11.34 -4.37
N LEU A 122 -12.39 10.27 -4.33
CA LEU A 122 -12.63 9.41 -5.49
C LEU A 122 -13.34 10.17 -6.63
N ALA A 123 -14.31 11.01 -6.30
CA ALA A 123 -14.94 11.87 -7.29
C ALA A 123 -13.95 12.82 -7.96
N VAL A 124 -13.04 13.44 -7.19
CA VAL A 124 -11.97 14.27 -7.75
C VAL A 124 -11.04 13.43 -8.63
N LEU A 125 -10.62 12.25 -8.17
CA LEU A 125 -9.74 11.37 -8.94
C LEU A 125 -10.40 10.89 -10.25
N SER A 126 -11.72 10.67 -10.27
CA SER A 126 -12.44 10.23 -11.47
C SER A 126 -12.48 11.29 -12.58
N PHE A 127 -12.36 12.57 -12.24
CA PHE A 127 -12.24 13.66 -13.21
C PHE A 127 -10.81 13.90 -13.69
N MET A 128 -9.81 13.29 -13.03
CA MET A 128 -8.41 13.42 -13.42
C MET A 128 -8.04 12.31 -14.42
N ASN A 129 -7.22 12.66 -15.43
CA ASN A 129 -6.57 11.65 -16.24
C ASN A 129 -5.46 11.00 -15.39
N LEU A 130 -5.76 9.83 -14.80
CA LEU A 130 -4.86 9.13 -13.88
C LEU A 130 -3.58 8.60 -14.54
N GLU A 131 -3.57 8.46 -15.87
CA GLU A 131 -2.36 8.11 -16.63
C GLU A 131 -1.46 9.32 -16.90
N SER A 132 -1.95 10.53 -16.66
CA SER A 132 -1.16 11.74 -16.84
C SER A 132 0.04 11.78 -15.90
N GLN A 133 1.13 12.41 -16.35
CA GLN A 133 2.32 12.63 -15.53
C GLN A 133 2.02 13.44 -14.27
N ALA A 134 1.08 14.37 -14.33
CA ALA A 134 0.64 15.17 -13.18
C ALA A 134 -0.04 14.31 -12.11
N ALA A 135 -0.94 13.40 -12.50
CA ALA A 135 -1.60 12.49 -11.55
C ALA A 135 -0.61 11.48 -10.96
N ARG A 136 0.30 10.92 -11.78
CA ARG A 136 1.38 10.04 -11.30
C ARG A 136 2.24 10.77 -10.26
N SER A 137 2.66 12.00 -10.55
CA SER A 137 3.45 12.83 -9.64
C SER A 137 2.71 13.10 -8.34
N LEU A 138 1.45 13.52 -8.40
CA LEU A 138 0.61 13.78 -7.22
C LEU A 138 0.51 12.55 -6.32
N ILE A 139 0.14 11.39 -6.88
CA ILE A 139 0.00 10.15 -6.11
C ILE A 139 1.34 9.76 -5.48
N THR A 140 2.44 9.82 -6.24
CA THR A 140 3.78 9.48 -5.73
C THR A 140 4.22 10.40 -4.59
N VAL A 141 4.02 11.72 -4.73
CA VAL A 141 4.37 12.69 -3.67
C VAL A 141 3.53 12.48 -2.41
N VAL A 142 2.21 12.29 -2.57
CA VAL A 142 1.33 12.00 -1.43
C VAL A 142 1.72 10.68 -0.77
N LEU A 143 2.04 9.65 -1.54
CA LEU A 143 2.50 8.36 -1.04
C LEU A 143 3.82 8.51 -0.26
N CYS A 144 4.82 9.20 -0.81
CA CYS A 144 6.08 9.47 -0.11
C CYS A 144 5.84 10.21 1.22
N GLY A 145 5.03 11.26 1.20
CA GLY A 145 4.65 12.00 2.40
C GLY A 145 3.94 11.12 3.44
N ALA A 146 3.00 10.29 3.01
CA ALA A 146 2.28 9.37 3.88
C ALA A 146 3.20 8.31 4.50
N LEU A 147 4.15 7.76 3.73
CA LEU A 147 5.15 6.79 4.22
C LEU A 147 6.08 7.43 5.25
N LEU A 148 6.62 8.63 4.97
CA LEU A 148 7.49 9.35 5.90
C LEU A 148 6.73 9.75 7.17
N MET A 149 5.50 10.24 7.04
CA MET A 149 4.64 10.54 8.17
C MET A 149 4.39 9.28 9.02
N THR A 150 4.07 8.16 8.40
CA THR A 150 3.83 6.88 9.09
C THR A 150 5.10 6.40 9.80
N ALA A 151 6.26 6.46 9.15
CA ALA A 151 7.55 6.12 9.77
C ALA A 151 7.85 7.02 10.97
N GLY A 152 7.68 8.33 10.83
CA GLY A 152 7.84 9.30 11.92
C GLY A 152 6.91 9.01 13.10
N VAL A 153 5.65 8.73 12.81
CA VAL A 153 4.65 8.37 13.81
C VAL A 153 5.04 7.09 14.56
N ILE A 154 5.56 6.07 13.87
CA ILE A 154 6.02 4.81 14.49
C ILE A 154 7.25 5.04 15.39
N ILE A 155 8.24 5.80 14.92
CA ILE A 155 9.47 6.09 15.66
C ILE A 155 9.18 6.95 16.89
N PHE A 156 8.45 8.04 16.71
CA PHE A 156 8.21 9.04 17.76
C PHE A 156 6.94 8.80 18.57
N ARG A 157 6.30 7.63 18.44
CA ARG A 157 5.03 7.30 19.13
C ARG A 157 5.05 7.66 20.62
N SER A 158 6.07 7.23 21.35
CA SER A 158 6.17 7.47 22.79
C SER A 158 6.33 8.97 23.13
N THR A 159 7.10 9.68 22.32
CA THR A 159 7.32 11.12 22.48
C THR A 159 6.07 11.92 22.15
N ILE A 160 5.38 11.55 21.05
CA ILE A 160 4.13 12.21 20.63
C ILE A 160 3.06 12.05 21.71
N VAL A 161 2.86 10.82 22.20
CA VAL A 161 1.86 10.56 23.25
C VAL A 161 2.21 11.27 24.55
N ARG A 162 3.48 11.26 24.95
CA ARG A 162 3.95 11.96 26.16
C ARG A 162 3.77 13.47 26.04
N LEU A 163 4.18 14.07 24.92
CA LEU A 163 4.08 15.49 24.67
C LEU A 163 2.62 15.97 24.67
N TYR A 164 1.74 15.20 24.02
CA TYR A 164 0.33 15.53 24.02
C TYR A 164 -0.27 15.51 25.43
N ARG A 165 -0.01 14.45 26.21
CA ARG A 165 -0.49 14.32 27.58
C ARG A 165 0.03 15.43 28.52
N SER A 166 1.22 15.97 28.27
CA SER A 166 1.79 17.03 29.08
C SER A 166 1.31 18.44 28.72
N ARG A 167 0.87 18.64 27.46
CA ARG A 167 0.56 19.98 26.93
C ARG A 167 -0.94 20.26 26.81
N PHE A 168 -1.76 19.23 26.64
CA PHE A 168 -3.18 19.42 26.38
C PHE A 168 -4.02 18.85 27.52
N PRO A 169 -5.00 19.64 28.06
CA PRO A 169 -5.96 19.15 29.01
C PRO A 169 -6.83 18.08 28.35
N VAL A 170 -7.47 17.23 29.17
CA VAL A 170 -8.43 16.24 28.68
C VAL A 170 -9.53 16.97 27.91
N LEU A 171 -9.65 16.69 26.63
CA LEU A 171 -10.66 17.28 25.76
C LEU A 171 -12.06 16.89 26.27
N ASP A 172 -13.00 17.83 26.19
CA ASP A 172 -14.41 17.55 26.44
C ASP A 172 -14.96 16.53 25.40
N ILE A 173 -15.97 15.75 25.80
CA ILE A 173 -16.56 14.66 24.97
C ILE A 173 -16.98 15.17 23.58
N ARG A 174 -17.50 16.39 23.49
CA ARG A 174 -17.91 17.00 22.22
C ARG A 174 -16.71 17.29 21.34
N ASN A 175 -15.65 17.83 21.92
CA ASN A 175 -14.41 18.16 21.19
C ASN A 175 -13.70 16.88 20.71
N ILE A 176 -13.67 15.83 21.54
CA ILE A 176 -13.15 14.50 21.13
C ILE A 176 -13.91 13.98 19.91
N ALA A 177 -15.25 14.09 19.89
CA ALA A 177 -16.03 13.62 18.76
C ALA A 177 -15.71 14.39 17.47
N ILE A 178 -15.61 15.72 17.52
CA ILE A 178 -15.28 16.56 16.37
C ILE A 178 -13.87 16.24 15.86
N VAL A 179 -12.88 16.16 16.76
CA VAL A 179 -11.50 15.84 16.37
C VAL A 179 -11.42 14.42 15.78
N THR A 180 -12.17 13.45 16.33
CA THR A 180 -12.21 12.09 15.76
C THR A 180 -12.78 12.07 14.34
N VAL A 181 -13.84 12.82 14.07
CA VAL A 181 -14.42 12.97 12.71
C VAL A 181 -13.42 13.63 11.77
N THR A 182 -12.73 14.68 12.22
CA THR A 182 -11.69 15.37 11.42
C THR A 182 -10.53 14.44 11.11
N VAL A 183 -10.05 13.67 12.08
CA VAL A 183 -9.02 12.63 11.86
C VAL A 183 -9.53 11.60 10.85
N GLY A 184 -10.78 11.16 10.98
CA GLY A 184 -11.42 10.28 10.00
C GLY A 184 -11.39 10.87 8.59
N ALA A 185 -11.74 12.15 8.42
CA ALA A 185 -11.72 12.82 7.12
C ALA A 185 -10.31 12.89 6.53
N ILE A 186 -9.30 13.23 7.33
CA ILE A 186 -7.89 13.24 6.90
C ILE A 186 -7.45 11.84 6.46
N LEU A 187 -7.78 10.81 7.25
CA LEU A 187 -7.49 9.42 6.90
C LEU A 187 -8.21 9.00 5.62
N GLY A 188 -9.46 9.44 5.42
CA GLY A 188 -10.23 9.18 4.22
C GLY A 188 -9.53 9.69 2.96
N VAL A 189 -9.08 10.94 2.95
CA VAL A 189 -8.31 11.52 1.83
C VAL A 189 -6.99 10.80 1.64
N LEU A 190 -6.21 10.66 2.71
CA LEU A 190 -4.86 10.10 2.64
C LEU A 190 -4.87 8.65 2.14
N VAL A 191 -5.74 7.81 2.71
CA VAL A 191 -5.87 6.40 2.33
C VAL A 191 -6.37 6.22 0.91
N SER A 192 -7.31 7.06 0.45
CA SER A 192 -7.84 6.98 -0.92
C SER A 192 -6.78 7.31 -1.98
N ILE A 193 -5.82 8.18 -1.68
CA ILE A 193 -4.76 8.55 -2.64
C ILE A 193 -3.53 7.65 -2.54
N SER A 194 -3.20 7.14 -1.33
CA SER A 194 -1.93 6.45 -1.09
C SER A 194 -2.06 5.01 -0.58
N SER A 195 -3.25 4.55 -0.22
CA SER A 195 -3.49 3.30 0.53
C SER A 195 -2.79 3.24 1.90
N VAL A 196 -2.09 4.31 2.32
CA VAL A 196 -1.30 4.40 3.54
C VAL A 196 -2.02 5.27 4.58
N GLY A 197 -1.85 4.97 5.86
CA GLY A 197 -2.36 5.79 6.98
C GLY A 197 -3.37 5.09 7.88
N ALA A 198 -4.26 4.27 7.35
CA ALA A 198 -5.12 3.41 8.18
C ALA A 198 -4.26 2.30 8.82
N GLY A 199 -4.03 2.41 10.08
CA GLY A 199 -3.14 1.55 10.88
C GLY A 199 -2.30 2.41 11.81
N ALA A 200 -1.03 2.68 11.48
CA ALA A 200 -0.12 3.38 12.40
C ALA A 200 -0.60 4.79 12.77
N VAL A 201 -1.05 5.59 11.80
CA VAL A 201 -1.53 6.96 12.04
C VAL A 201 -2.86 6.94 12.79
N GLY A 202 -3.80 6.08 12.37
CA GLY A 202 -5.09 5.91 13.04
C GLY A 202 -4.93 5.46 14.49
N ILE A 203 -4.11 4.44 14.74
CA ILE A 203 -3.84 3.93 16.09
C ILE A 203 -3.29 5.04 17.00
N ILE A 204 -2.31 5.83 16.53
CA ILE A 204 -1.73 6.91 17.36
C ILE A 204 -2.72 8.03 17.63
N ALA A 205 -3.49 8.43 16.62
CA ALA A 205 -4.57 9.39 16.83
C ALA A 205 -5.56 8.90 17.89
N LEU A 206 -5.93 7.61 17.84
CA LEU A 206 -6.83 7.03 18.84
C LEU A 206 -6.20 6.91 20.24
N ILE A 207 -4.89 6.59 20.36
CA ILE A 207 -4.20 6.60 21.66
C ILE A 207 -4.21 7.99 22.29
N ILE A 208 -4.11 9.02 21.48
CA ILE A 208 -4.13 10.41 21.92
C ILE A 208 -5.55 10.83 22.36
N LEU A 209 -6.55 10.51 21.54
CA LEU A 209 -7.93 10.95 21.76
C LEU A 209 -8.66 10.13 22.82
N TYR A 210 -8.30 8.85 22.97
CA TYR A 210 -8.96 7.90 23.87
C TYR A 210 -7.95 7.20 24.79
N PRO A 211 -7.20 7.95 25.62
CA PRO A 211 -6.11 7.40 26.45
C PRO A 211 -6.59 6.40 27.52
N GLN A 212 -7.90 6.38 27.81
CA GLN A 212 -8.54 5.47 28.76
C GLN A 212 -8.83 4.09 28.16
N LEU A 213 -8.81 3.94 26.81
CA LEU A 213 -9.08 2.66 26.18
C LEU A 213 -7.84 1.75 26.22
N PRO A 214 -8.02 0.45 26.50
CA PRO A 214 -6.93 -0.51 26.40
C PRO A 214 -6.48 -0.66 24.94
N MET A 215 -5.20 -0.97 24.74
CA MET A 215 -4.60 -1.08 23.40
C MET A 215 -5.36 -2.02 22.45
N ALA A 216 -5.85 -3.15 22.97
CA ALA A 216 -6.63 -4.10 22.16
C ALA A 216 -7.90 -3.48 21.58
N ARG A 217 -8.57 -2.58 22.32
CA ARG A 217 -9.75 -1.86 21.82
C ARG A 217 -9.39 -0.77 20.82
N ILE A 218 -8.27 -0.09 21.01
CA ILE A 218 -7.78 0.90 20.04
C ILE A 218 -7.46 0.21 18.71
N ILE A 219 -6.68 -0.87 18.75
CA ILE A 219 -6.31 -1.64 17.54
C ILE A 219 -7.54 -2.23 16.85
N GLY A 220 -8.43 -2.88 17.64
CA GLY A 220 -9.66 -3.46 17.09
C GLY A 220 -10.56 -2.42 16.43
N SER A 221 -10.67 -1.22 17.02
CA SER A 221 -11.48 -0.13 16.47
C SER A 221 -10.85 0.48 15.20
N ASP A 222 -9.51 0.62 15.14
CA ASP A 222 -8.82 1.07 13.94
C ASP A 222 -8.99 0.08 12.79
N ILE A 223 -8.81 -1.21 13.04
CA ILE A 223 -9.02 -2.26 12.03
C ILE A 223 -10.47 -2.28 11.55
N ALA A 224 -11.44 -2.22 12.48
CA ALA A 224 -12.86 -2.21 12.13
C ALA A 224 -13.28 -0.97 11.32
N HIS A 225 -12.65 0.19 11.55
CA HIS A 225 -12.83 1.38 10.74
C HIS A 225 -12.15 1.25 9.37
N ALA A 226 -10.94 0.67 9.34
CA ALA A 226 -10.15 0.55 8.12
C ALA A 226 -10.82 -0.37 7.07
N VAL A 227 -11.57 -1.40 7.48
CA VAL A 227 -12.27 -2.30 6.54
C VAL A 227 -13.24 -1.56 5.63
N PRO A 228 -14.28 -0.86 6.12
CA PRO A 228 -15.19 -0.12 5.25
C PRO A 228 -14.48 1.00 4.48
N LEU A 229 -13.50 1.67 5.08
CA LEU A 229 -12.73 2.72 4.43
C LEU A 229 -11.98 2.19 3.20
N THR A 230 -11.17 1.13 3.37
CA THR A 230 -10.38 0.56 2.26
C THR A 230 -11.26 -0.15 1.25
N LEU A 231 -12.40 -0.74 1.66
CA LEU A 231 -13.36 -1.34 0.75
C LEU A 231 -14.00 -0.29 -0.16
N ILE A 232 -14.51 0.81 0.41
CA ILE A 232 -15.15 1.90 -0.35
C ILE A 232 -14.12 2.55 -1.28
N ALA A 233 -12.91 2.84 -0.77
CA ALA A 233 -11.85 3.39 -1.59
C ALA A 233 -11.44 2.45 -2.72
N GLY A 234 -11.26 1.16 -2.43
CA GLY A 234 -10.87 0.15 -3.42
C GLY A 234 -11.95 -0.10 -4.49
N VAL A 235 -13.23 -0.17 -4.10
CA VAL A 235 -14.35 -0.26 -5.05
C VAL A 235 -14.40 0.99 -5.93
N GLY A 236 -14.17 2.19 -5.37
CA GLY A 236 -14.10 3.41 -6.15
C GLY A 236 -12.97 3.36 -7.18
N HIS A 237 -11.77 2.93 -6.80
CA HIS A 237 -10.66 2.71 -7.71
C HIS A 237 -10.95 1.64 -8.78
N TRP A 238 -11.69 0.59 -8.42
CA TRP A 238 -12.15 -0.39 -9.40
C TRP A 238 -13.10 0.22 -10.45
N ILE A 239 -14.06 1.03 -10.02
CA ILE A 239 -14.99 1.74 -10.93
C ILE A 239 -14.22 2.70 -11.86
N ILE A 240 -13.15 3.34 -11.35
CA ILE A 240 -12.28 4.22 -12.14
C ILE A 240 -11.38 3.41 -13.11
N GLY A 241 -11.27 2.09 -12.95
CA GLY A 241 -10.47 1.21 -13.82
C GLY A 241 -9.02 1.06 -13.39
N THR A 242 -8.68 1.35 -12.14
CA THR A 242 -7.30 1.30 -11.61
C THR A 242 -7.06 0.09 -10.69
N VAL A 243 -7.69 -1.05 -10.92
CA VAL A 243 -7.53 -2.27 -10.12
C VAL A 243 -7.14 -3.45 -11.01
N ASP A 244 -6.13 -4.19 -10.57
CA ASP A 244 -5.70 -5.45 -11.18
C ASP A 244 -6.06 -6.64 -10.29
N TRP A 245 -7.07 -7.40 -10.70
CA TRP A 245 -7.58 -8.57 -9.96
C TRP A 245 -6.61 -9.75 -9.90
N HIS A 246 -5.77 -9.88 -10.93
CA HIS A 246 -4.78 -10.95 -11.00
C HIS A 246 -3.68 -10.74 -9.94
N ILE A 247 -3.24 -9.50 -9.79
CA ILE A 247 -2.30 -9.11 -8.74
C ILE A 247 -2.91 -9.36 -7.36
N ILE A 248 -4.18 -8.97 -7.13
CA ILE A 248 -4.86 -9.22 -5.84
C ILE A 248 -4.88 -10.70 -5.50
N GLY A 249 -5.26 -11.56 -6.44
CA GLY A 249 -5.31 -13.01 -6.23
C GLY A 249 -3.94 -13.59 -5.85
N SER A 250 -2.89 -13.20 -6.59
CA SER A 250 -1.53 -13.66 -6.34
C SER A 250 -0.99 -13.16 -4.98
N LEU A 251 -1.24 -11.90 -4.63
CA LEU A 251 -0.86 -11.32 -3.34
C LEU A 251 -1.57 -12.00 -2.17
N LEU A 252 -2.88 -12.25 -2.28
CA LEU A 252 -3.66 -12.92 -1.23
C LEU A 252 -3.19 -14.35 -1.01
N ALA A 253 -2.89 -15.09 -2.08
CA ALA A 253 -2.38 -16.46 -1.99
C ALA A 253 -1.08 -16.54 -1.16
N GLY A 254 -0.20 -15.54 -1.29
CA GLY A 254 1.02 -15.44 -0.48
C GLY A 254 0.80 -14.87 0.91
N SER A 255 0.02 -13.79 1.02
CA SER A 255 -0.08 -13.05 2.27
C SER A 255 -0.88 -13.75 3.37
N LEU A 256 -1.89 -14.55 3.03
CA LEU A 256 -2.65 -15.28 4.04
C LEU A 256 -1.76 -16.23 4.85
N PRO A 257 -0.95 -17.15 4.24
CA PRO A 257 0.01 -17.95 5.01
C PRO A 257 1.09 -17.09 5.68
N GLY A 258 1.52 -16.00 5.05
CA GLY A 258 2.47 -15.05 5.64
C GLY A 258 1.94 -14.41 6.94
N ILE A 259 0.71 -13.91 6.95
CA ILE A 259 0.06 -13.32 8.14
C ILE A 259 -0.05 -14.36 9.26
N ILE A 260 -0.48 -15.58 8.95
CA ILE A 260 -0.61 -16.64 9.94
C ILE A 260 0.76 -16.93 10.58
N LEU A 261 1.78 -17.15 9.77
CA LEU A 261 3.14 -17.42 10.26
C LEU A 261 3.71 -16.22 11.04
N GLY A 262 3.52 -15.01 10.53
CA GLY A 262 3.94 -13.77 11.20
C GLY A 262 3.32 -13.60 12.57
N SER A 263 2.03 -13.90 12.70
CA SER A 263 1.33 -13.84 13.99
C SER A 263 1.91 -14.82 15.03
N TYR A 264 2.33 -16.02 14.61
CA TYR A 264 3.04 -16.94 15.49
C TYR A 264 4.44 -16.45 15.88
N LEU A 265 5.14 -15.77 14.98
CA LEU A 265 6.47 -15.23 15.25
C LEU A 265 6.46 -14.00 16.15
N THR A 266 5.35 -13.26 16.21
CA THR A 266 5.21 -12.03 17.03
C THR A 266 5.62 -12.26 18.49
N VAL A 267 5.29 -13.41 19.04
CA VAL A 267 5.62 -13.76 20.45
C VAL A 267 7.13 -13.88 20.69
N ARG A 268 7.93 -14.08 19.64
CA ARG A 268 9.38 -14.32 19.72
C ARG A 268 10.23 -13.09 19.42
N VAL A 269 9.65 -12.05 18.82
CA VAL A 269 10.40 -10.85 18.40
C VAL A 269 9.99 -9.67 19.28
N PRO A 270 10.96 -8.97 19.89
CA PRO A 270 10.65 -7.82 20.73
C PRO A 270 10.00 -6.68 19.91
N GLU A 271 8.93 -6.11 20.44
CA GLU A 271 8.16 -5.03 19.79
C GLU A 271 9.02 -3.84 19.28
N PRO A 272 10.06 -3.38 20.01
CA PRO A 272 10.93 -2.31 19.50
C PRO A 272 11.67 -2.67 18.22
N ALA A 273 12.13 -3.92 18.06
CA ALA A 273 12.82 -4.36 16.86
C ALA A 273 11.89 -4.35 15.64
N LEU A 274 10.65 -4.80 15.82
CA LEU A 274 9.64 -4.76 14.77
C LEU A 274 9.29 -3.33 14.32
N ARG A 275 9.20 -2.40 15.28
CA ARG A 275 8.96 -0.97 14.97
C ARG A 275 10.11 -0.36 14.18
N VAL A 276 11.34 -0.62 14.59
CA VAL A 276 12.54 -0.11 13.89
C VAL A 276 12.61 -0.69 12.48
N LEU A 277 12.39 -2.00 12.34
CA LEU A 277 12.38 -2.66 11.04
C LEU A 277 11.33 -2.05 10.10
N LEU A 278 10.10 -1.88 10.58
CA LEU A 278 9.02 -1.24 9.80
C LEU A 278 9.37 0.19 9.40
N ALA A 279 9.79 1.00 10.36
CA ALA A 279 10.11 2.39 10.10
C ALA A 279 11.29 2.52 9.11
N ALA A 280 12.33 1.70 9.27
CA ALA A 280 13.46 1.67 8.35
C ALA A 280 13.02 1.27 6.93
N THR A 281 12.18 0.25 6.80
CA THR A 281 11.63 -0.18 5.51
C THR A 281 10.82 0.95 4.86
N LEU A 282 9.94 1.63 5.62
CA LEU A 282 9.14 2.74 5.10
C LEU A 282 10.01 3.92 4.65
N ILE A 283 11.06 4.26 5.39
CA ILE A 283 11.99 5.34 5.04
C ILE A 283 12.78 4.99 3.77
N LEU A 284 13.31 3.77 3.69
CA LEU A 284 14.07 3.31 2.51
C LEU A 284 13.19 3.32 1.26
N VAL A 285 11.98 2.83 1.38
CA VAL A 285 11.01 2.79 0.28
C VAL A 285 10.59 4.21 -0.13
N ALA A 286 10.27 5.09 0.82
CA ALA A 286 9.94 6.48 0.53
C ALA A 286 11.12 7.22 -0.12
N GLY A 287 12.34 6.98 0.37
CA GLY A 287 13.57 7.56 -0.20
C GLY A 287 13.81 7.10 -1.64
N LYS A 288 13.65 5.81 -1.93
CA LYS A 288 13.77 5.27 -3.29
C LYS A 288 12.72 5.83 -4.23
N LEU A 289 11.45 5.86 -3.81
CA LEU A 289 10.36 6.46 -4.58
C LEU A 289 10.60 7.95 -4.88
N ALA A 290 11.06 8.71 -3.90
CA ALA A 290 11.38 10.13 -4.07
C ALA A 290 12.55 10.32 -5.03
N TYR A 291 13.61 9.50 -4.93
CA TYR A 291 14.75 9.52 -5.82
C TYR A 291 14.34 9.25 -7.28
N ASP A 292 13.61 8.17 -7.53
CA ASP A 292 13.13 7.79 -8.87
C ASP A 292 12.20 8.85 -9.47
N HIS A 293 11.41 9.50 -8.63
CA HIS A 293 10.54 10.60 -9.03
C HIS A 293 11.32 11.84 -9.46
N ILE A 294 12.38 12.22 -8.72
CA ILE A 294 13.24 13.37 -9.05
C ILE A 294 14.03 13.09 -10.32
N GLU A 295 14.59 11.90 -10.46
CA GLU A 295 15.37 11.50 -11.64
C GLU A 295 14.52 11.55 -12.92
N SER A 296 13.30 10.99 -12.87
CA SER A 296 12.38 11.05 -14.01
C SER A 296 11.93 12.47 -14.36
N SER A 297 11.77 13.34 -13.36
CA SER A 297 11.43 14.74 -13.58
C SER A 297 12.60 15.55 -14.18
N SER A 298 13.82 15.28 -13.74
CA SER A 298 15.04 15.96 -14.26
C SER A 298 15.37 15.54 -15.69
N SER A 299 15.16 14.28 -16.04
CA SER A 299 15.38 13.77 -17.40
C SER A 299 14.42 14.41 -18.42
N LEU A 300 13.16 14.66 -18.02
CA LEU A 300 12.20 15.38 -18.85
C LEU A 300 12.59 16.84 -19.07
N LEU A 301 13.08 17.54 -18.05
CA LEU A 301 13.56 18.92 -18.16
C LEU A 301 14.77 19.02 -19.10
N THR A 302 15.72 18.10 -19.00
CA THR A 302 16.90 18.06 -19.88
C THR A 302 16.56 17.71 -21.32
N ALA A 303 15.56 16.86 -21.55
CA ALA A 303 15.05 16.57 -22.90
C ALA A 303 14.37 17.82 -23.51
N PHE A 304 13.59 18.55 -22.71
CA PHE A 304 12.91 19.76 -23.17
C PHE A 304 13.87 20.90 -23.51
N THR A 305 14.95 21.07 -22.73
CA THR A 305 16.01 22.08 -23.02
C THR A 305 16.87 21.74 -24.23
N ARG A 306 17.00 20.45 -24.60
CA ARG A 306 17.70 20.00 -25.79
C ARG A 306 16.87 20.08 -27.07
N SER A 307 15.56 20.13 -26.98
CA SER A 307 14.64 20.23 -28.13
C SER A 307 14.19 21.65 -28.42
N ALA A 308 14.59 22.64 -27.62
CA ALA A 308 14.38 24.05 -27.93
C ALA A 308 15.39 24.50 -29.01
N PRO A 309 14.93 25.09 -30.14
CA PRO A 309 15.75 25.47 -31.28
C PRO A 309 16.71 26.60 -30.95
#